data_0626e5798a92c375dc24f987ce96016a
#
_entry.id   0626e5798a92c375dc24f987ce96016a
#
_cell.length_a   1.000
_cell.length_b   1.000
_cell.length_c   1.000
_cell.angle_alpha   90.00
_cell.angle_beta   90.00
_cell.angle_gamma   90.00
#
_symmetry.space_group_name_H-M   'P 1'
#
loop_
_entity.id
_entity.type
_entity.pdbx_description
1 polymer ?
#
loop_
_entity_poly.entity_id
_entity_poly.type
_entity_poly.pdbx_seq_one_letter_code
_entity_poly.pdbx_strand_id
1 'polypeptide(L)'
;MKFSIKTIITIYIITITIWISKTIRLKAFSFYHTTPQIDSLLENLPSQCLPFVSINATVSKDTSLLKYYDISFNNPEKPNQPKDKVFILSGEHPREMIAVELVFKFINSLCKDPEYLHLLDKNNFRIIVNANPKGRINVENGELCIRTNIHDVDINRNWGYRWSNEIKPNQEENPGSAPFSEVETVFIKDALTSFNPKAFFSIHSGVYGLFHPYAYTMNDIVNKTEANNMKTILNIIKEKYCKHCYVGSPAQMLRYYSYGNCLDYAYDVLKIPYSFAWEIFSKKIRFEALEEKKRENELKHLINPLKVRKTQDKQFILDNIPTSFIEKTYTESENQMCVNHFNPMDRVSYDFIISNFQKGLVETIDYINSH
;
A
#
# COMPACT_ATOMS: atom_id res chain seq x y z
N MET A 1 23.31 19.66 -44.11
CA MET A 1 22.01 18.99 -44.35
C MET A 1 20.89 20.01 -44.10
N LYS A 2 20.13 20.37 -45.16
CA LYS A 2 18.96 21.26 -45.02
C LYS A 2 17.74 20.36 -44.75
N PHE A 3 17.23 20.33 -43.51
CA PHE A 3 15.98 19.65 -43.25
C PHE A 3 14.81 20.39 -43.91
N SER A 4 13.84 19.65 -44.40
CA SER A 4 12.62 20.27 -44.96
C SER A 4 11.82 20.94 -43.84
N ILE A 5 11.09 22.00 -44.12
CA ILE A 5 10.21 22.70 -43.17
C ILE A 5 9.21 21.71 -42.55
N LYS A 6 8.70 20.75 -43.33
CA LYS A 6 7.82 19.67 -42.81
C LYS A 6 8.51 18.83 -41.73
N THR A 7 9.77 18.45 -41.93
CA THR A 7 10.55 17.67 -40.97
C THR A 7 10.77 18.45 -39.67
N ILE A 8 11.06 19.75 -39.75
CA ILE A 8 11.25 20.62 -38.57
C ILE A 8 9.93 20.75 -37.77
N ILE A 9 8.81 20.99 -38.48
CA ILE A 9 7.49 21.08 -37.85
C ILE A 9 7.11 19.76 -37.17
N THR A 10 7.36 18.61 -37.78
CA THR A 10 7.07 17.31 -37.19
C THR A 10 7.90 17.07 -35.92
N ILE A 11 9.19 17.39 -35.94
CA ILE A 11 10.06 17.28 -34.77
C ILE A 11 9.56 18.20 -33.62
N TYR A 12 9.16 19.44 -33.94
CA TYR A 12 8.66 20.40 -32.96
C TYR A 12 7.34 19.96 -32.36
N ILE A 13 6.42 19.40 -33.13
CA ILE A 13 5.16 18.83 -32.63
C ILE A 13 5.45 17.64 -31.71
N ILE A 14 6.35 16.74 -32.11
CA ILE A 14 6.71 15.57 -31.30
C ILE A 14 7.35 16.02 -29.96
N THR A 15 8.26 16.98 -29.96
CA THR A 15 8.91 17.50 -28.77
C THR A 15 7.91 18.18 -27.81
N ILE A 16 6.97 18.97 -28.35
CA ILE A 16 5.91 19.61 -27.56
C ILE A 16 4.98 18.55 -26.98
N THR A 17 4.58 17.54 -27.74
CA THR A 17 3.69 16.47 -27.25
C THR A 17 4.37 15.65 -26.14
N ILE A 18 5.65 15.34 -26.30
CA ILE A 18 6.45 14.66 -25.25
C ILE A 18 6.57 15.55 -24.02
N TRP A 19 6.82 16.85 -24.19
CA TRP A 19 6.94 17.79 -23.05
C TRP A 19 5.62 17.97 -22.30
N ILE A 20 4.50 18.14 -23.01
CA ILE A 20 3.15 18.22 -22.43
C ILE A 20 2.81 16.92 -21.71
N SER A 21 3.05 15.75 -22.32
CA SER A 21 2.84 14.44 -21.70
C SER A 21 3.65 14.27 -20.40
N LYS A 22 4.93 14.67 -20.40
CA LYS A 22 5.81 14.63 -19.23
C LYS A 22 5.35 15.59 -18.13
N THR A 23 4.87 16.78 -18.48
CA THR A 23 4.38 17.79 -17.53
C THR A 23 3.04 17.36 -16.89
N ILE A 24 2.16 16.73 -17.65
CA ILE A 24 0.90 16.17 -17.15
C ILE A 24 1.18 14.97 -16.22
N ARG A 25 2.12 14.08 -16.59
CA ARG A 25 2.55 12.96 -15.75
C ARG A 25 3.09 13.43 -14.39
N LEU A 26 3.97 14.43 -14.38
CA LEU A 26 4.55 14.98 -13.14
C LEU A 26 3.46 15.58 -12.22
N LYS A 27 2.38 16.11 -12.77
CA LYS A 27 1.29 16.70 -11.97
C LYS A 27 0.39 15.64 -11.32
N ALA A 28 0.15 14.51 -11.99
CA ALA A 28 -0.70 13.42 -11.49
C ALA A 28 -0.06 12.67 -10.30
N PHE A 29 1.28 12.61 -10.23
CA PHE A 29 2.03 11.93 -9.18
C PHE A 29 2.73 12.88 -8.21
N SER A 30 2.37 14.16 -8.19
CA SER A 30 3.09 15.20 -7.42
C SER A 30 3.07 14.98 -5.90
N PHE A 31 2.22 14.11 -5.40
CA PHE A 31 2.11 13.78 -3.97
C PHE A 31 2.59 12.37 -3.62
N TYR A 32 3.04 11.59 -4.62
CA TYR A 32 3.73 10.32 -4.39
C TYR A 32 5.24 10.54 -4.35
N HIS A 33 5.90 9.86 -3.43
CA HIS A 33 7.36 9.87 -3.37
C HIS A 33 7.96 8.90 -4.37
N THR A 34 9.06 9.29 -4.98
CA THR A 34 9.89 8.37 -5.76
C THR A 34 10.73 7.49 -4.83
N THR A 35 11.23 6.37 -5.34
CA THR A 35 12.13 5.47 -4.59
C THR A 35 13.33 6.22 -4.00
N PRO A 36 14.07 7.07 -4.75
CA PRO A 36 15.17 7.85 -4.16
C PRO A 36 14.73 8.85 -3.09
N GLN A 37 13.52 9.44 -3.21
CA GLN A 37 12.98 10.33 -2.18
C GLN A 37 12.66 9.57 -0.89
N ILE A 38 12.02 8.41 -0.99
CA ILE A 38 11.73 7.56 0.17
C ILE A 38 13.03 7.14 0.86
N ASP A 39 14.02 6.67 0.09
CA ASP A 39 15.31 6.27 0.63
C ASP A 39 16.00 7.41 1.38
N SER A 40 16.11 8.60 0.77
CA SER A 40 16.71 9.77 1.38
C SER A 40 15.98 10.21 2.66
N LEU A 41 14.64 10.17 2.66
CA LEU A 41 13.85 10.56 3.83
C LEU A 41 14.02 9.55 4.98
N LEU A 42 14.08 8.26 4.68
CA LEU A 42 14.28 7.21 5.68
C LEU A 42 15.73 7.17 6.22
N GLU A 43 16.72 7.47 5.40
CA GLU A 43 18.12 7.60 5.83
C GLU A 43 18.32 8.76 6.81
N ASN A 44 17.57 9.85 6.66
CA ASN A 44 17.62 11.01 7.55
C ASN A 44 16.67 10.89 8.77
N LEU A 45 15.79 9.89 8.78
CA LEU A 45 14.76 9.75 9.80
C LEU A 45 15.31 9.51 11.22
N PRO A 46 16.39 8.71 11.44
CA PRO A 46 16.89 8.43 12.79
C PRO A 46 17.22 9.69 13.61
N SER A 47 17.74 10.74 12.96
CA SER A 47 18.06 12.02 13.61
C SER A 47 16.83 12.86 13.99
N GLN A 48 15.64 12.46 13.56
CA GLN A 48 14.37 13.17 13.73
C GLN A 48 13.40 12.42 14.63
N CYS A 49 13.76 11.23 15.11
CA CYS A 49 12.90 10.43 15.97
C CYS A 49 12.75 11.04 17.36
N LEU A 50 11.66 10.71 18.02
CA LEU A 50 11.44 11.04 19.43
C LEU A 50 12.55 10.43 20.31
N PRO A 51 12.81 11.00 21.49
CA PRO A 51 13.78 10.44 22.43
C PRO A 51 13.51 8.96 22.71
N PHE A 52 14.58 8.16 22.77
CA PHE A 52 14.57 6.72 23.02
C PHE A 52 13.91 5.85 21.91
N VAL A 53 13.38 6.44 20.82
CA VAL A 53 12.98 5.71 19.63
C VAL A 53 14.19 5.51 18.74
N SER A 54 14.45 4.27 18.34
CA SER A 54 15.52 3.91 17.41
C SER A 54 14.95 3.30 16.12
N ILE A 55 15.59 3.63 15.02
CA ILE A 55 15.33 3.05 13.72
C ILE A 55 16.65 2.61 13.09
N ASN A 56 16.78 1.36 12.69
CA ASN A 56 17.96 0.78 12.11
C ASN A 56 17.64 0.11 10.78
N ALA A 57 18.36 0.47 9.72
CA ALA A 57 18.21 -0.14 8.42
C ALA A 57 19.14 -1.35 8.26
N THR A 58 18.61 -2.43 7.69
CA THR A 58 19.40 -3.56 7.17
C THR A 58 19.20 -3.64 5.67
N VAL A 59 20.31 -3.65 4.95
CA VAL A 59 20.35 -3.63 3.49
C VAL A 59 20.65 -5.04 2.98
N SER A 60 20.00 -5.44 1.88
CA SER A 60 20.29 -6.69 1.19
C SER A 60 21.74 -6.72 0.70
N LYS A 61 22.35 -7.90 0.78
CA LYS A 61 23.69 -8.13 0.22
C LYS A 61 23.70 -8.11 -1.31
N ASP A 62 22.57 -8.44 -1.92
CA ASP A 62 22.44 -8.57 -3.37
C ASP A 62 22.09 -7.27 -4.06
N THR A 63 21.47 -6.34 -3.35
CA THR A 63 21.14 -5.01 -3.87
C THR A 63 20.98 -3.98 -2.75
N SER A 64 21.60 -2.81 -2.91
CA SER A 64 21.51 -1.69 -1.95
C SER A 64 20.12 -1.04 -1.90
N LEU A 65 19.25 -1.35 -2.85
CA LEU A 65 17.90 -0.77 -2.92
C LEU A 65 16.88 -1.52 -2.05
N LEU A 66 17.15 -2.79 -1.69
CA LEU A 66 16.22 -3.60 -0.91
C LEU A 66 16.62 -3.55 0.57
N LYS A 67 15.74 -3.02 1.40
CA LYS A 67 16.01 -2.72 2.81
C LYS A 67 14.81 -3.11 3.70
N TYR A 68 15.09 -3.48 4.95
CA TYR A 68 14.10 -3.42 6.01
C TYR A 68 14.56 -2.50 7.15
N TYR A 69 13.61 -2.03 7.93
CA TYR A 69 13.82 -1.11 9.03
C TYR A 69 13.32 -1.73 10.34
N ASP A 70 14.21 -1.87 11.32
CA ASP A 70 13.86 -2.27 12.68
C ASP A 70 13.60 -1.02 13.53
N ILE A 71 12.41 -0.93 14.13
CA ILE A 71 12.00 0.21 14.94
C ILE A 71 11.65 -0.27 16.34
N SER A 72 12.25 0.37 17.33
CA SER A 72 12.06 0.06 18.74
C SER A 72 12.05 1.32 19.61
N PHE A 73 11.49 1.21 20.79
CA PHE A 73 11.48 2.24 21.81
C PHE A 73 12.06 1.69 23.12
N ASN A 74 13.13 2.29 23.60
CA ASN A 74 13.77 1.94 24.86
C ASN A 74 13.17 2.78 25.98
N ASN A 75 11.99 2.38 26.47
CA ASN A 75 11.30 3.10 27.53
C ASN A 75 12.13 3.08 28.83
N PRO A 76 12.63 4.23 29.32
CA PRO A 76 13.46 4.27 30.51
C PRO A 76 12.69 3.95 31.79
N GLU A 77 11.35 4.10 31.78
CA GLU A 77 10.49 3.78 32.92
C GLU A 77 10.15 2.28 33.01
N LYS A 78 10.30 1.56 31.90
CA LYS A 78 9.97 0.14 31.77
C LYS A 78 11.10 -0.63 31.05
N PRO A 79 12.31 -0.63 31.59
CA PRO A 79 13.42 -1.33 30.96
C PRO A 79 13.13 -2.85 30.92
N ASN A 80 13.48 -3.49 29.80
CA ASN A 80 13.33 -4.95 29.60
C ASN A 80 11.90 -5.50 29.57
N GLN A 81 10.88 -4.65 29.36
CA GLN A 81 9.52 -5.14 29.15
C GLN A 81 9.48 -6.01 27.88
N PRO A 82 8.94 -7.25 27.96
CA PRO A 82 8.73 -8.07 26.77
C PRO A 82 7.81 -7.37 25.76
N LYS A 83 8.17 -7.42 24.49
CA LYS A 83 7.41 -6.80 23.42
C LYS A 83 7.04 -7.82 22.35
N ASP A 84 5.82 -7.71 21.87
CA ASP A 84 5.40 -8.42 20.68
C ASP A 84 6.18 -7.90 19.44
N LYS A 85 6.14 -8.65 18.36
CA LYS A 85 6.82 -8.29 17.12
C LYS A 85 5.80 -8.18 16.00
N VAL A 86 5.88 -7.11 15.24
CA VAL A 86 5.01 -6.83 14.10
C VAL A 86 5.83 -6.65 12.83
N PHE A 87 5.53 -7.43 11.81
CA PHE A 87 6.17 -7.31 10.50
C PHE A 87 5.19 -6.68 9.49
N ILE A 88 5.64 -5.64 8.80
CA ILE A 88 4.84 -4.97 7.75
C ILE A 88 5.62 -4.98 6.45
N LEU A 89 4.96 -5.44 5.38
CA LEU A 89 5.48 -5.56 4.04
C LEU A 89 4.63 -4.73 3.08
N SER A 90 5.26 -3.99 2.18
CA SER A 90 4.59 -3.35 1.05
C SER A 90 5.48 -3.27 -0.18
N GLY A 91 4.89 -2.91 -1.33
CA GLY A 91 5.62 -2.71 -2.56
C GLY A 91 6.07 -3.99 -3.25
N GLU A 92 5.43 -5.13 -2.99
CA GLU A 92 5.67 -6.36 -3.76
C GLU A 92 5.32 -6.14 -5.24
N HIS A 93 4.24 -5.39 -5.50
CA HIS A 93 3.85 -4.99 -6.86
C HIS A 93 4.15 -3.51 -7.09
N PRO A 94 5.04 -3.18 -8.03
CA PRO A 94 5.53 -1.82 -8.28
C PRO A 94 4.45 -0.77 -8.56
N ARG A 95 3.37 -1.17 -9.25
CA ARG A 95 2.24 -0.30 -9.62
C ARG A 95 1.36 0.12 -8.44
N GLU A 96 1.49 -0.53 -7.28
CA GLU A 96 0.65 -0.32 -6.10
C GLU A 96 1.29 0.73 -5.16
N MET A 97 1.45 1.95 -5.68
CA MET A 97 2.23 3.01 -5.03
C MET A 97 1.65 3.47 -3.69
N ILE A 98 0.32 3.48 -3.56
CA ILE A 98 -0.36 3.94 -2.33
C ILE A 98 -0.04 3.05 -1.13
N ALA A 99 0.22 1.74 -1.35
CA ALA A 99 0.62 0.82 -0.30
C ALA A 99 1.98 1.21 0.31
N VAL A 100 2.94 1.57 -0.55
CA VAL A 100 4.26 2.06 -0.15
C VAL A 100 4.14 3.38 0.62
N GLU A 101 3.29 4.29 0.17
CA GLU A 101 3.04 5.57 0.84
C GLU A 101 2.44 5.39 2.23
N LEU A 102 1.49 4.47 2.40
CA LEU A 102 0.91 4.15 3.70
C LEU A 102 1.99 3.70 4.69
N VAL A 103 2.81 2.72 4.27
CA VAL A 103 3.84 2.15 5.13
C VAL A 103 4.96 3.15 5.44
N PHE A 104 5.36 3.96 4.45
CA PHE A 104 6.28 5.07 4.65
C PHE A 104 5.75 6.11 5.66
N LYS A 105 4.48 6.49 5.56
CA LYS A 105 3.83 7.41 6.52
C LYS A 105 3.76 6.79 7.91
N PHE A 106 3.45 5.50 8.01
CA PHE A 106 3.39 4.79 9.29
C PHE A 106 4.75 4.78 10.01
N ILE A 107 5.85 4.51 9.31
CA ILE A 107 7.21 4.63 9.86
C ILE A 107 7.47 6.04 10.40
N ASN A 108 7.13 7.07 9.64
CA ASN A 108 7.30 8.45 10.08
C ASN A 108 6.51 8.73 11.37
N SER A 109 5.28 8.22 11.48
CA SER A 109 4.46 8.37 12.68
C SER A 109 5.04 7.63 13.87
N LEU A 110 5.46 6.37 13.70
CA LEU A 110 6.15 5.62 14.77
C LEU A 110 7.39 6.36 15.29
N CYS A 111 8.10 7.05 14.42
CA CYS A 111 9.33 7.76 14.78
C CYS A 111 9.07 9.12 15.44
N LYS A 112 8.10 9.90 14.95
CA LYS A 112 7.97 11.33 15.27
C LYS A 112 6.74 11.70 16.09
N ASP A 113 5.72 10.85 16.11
CA ASP A 113 4.44 11.20 16.70
C ASP A 113 4.29 10.56 18.09
N PRO A 114 4.18 11.38 19.16
CA PRO A 114 3.98 10.87 20.52
C PRO A 114 2.76 9.95 20.68
N GLU A 115 1.72 10.13 19.86
CA GLU A 115 0.53 9.30 19.89
C GLU A 115 0.84 7.83 19.53
N TYR A 116 1.93 7.56 18.83
CA TYR A 116 2.34 6.21 18.43
C TYR A 116 3.28 5.51 19.44
N LEU A 117 3.74 6.22 20.49
CA LEU A 117 4.64 5.63 21.50
C LEU A 117 4.00 4.44 22.23
N HIS A 118 2.66 4.44 22.40
CA HIS A 118 1.97 3.31 23.02
C HIS A 118 2.12 2.00 22.24
N LEU A 119 2.21 2.07 20.91
CA LEU A 119 2.48 0.91 20.06
C LEU A 119 3.92 0.42 20.26
N LEU A 120 4.87 1.35 20.27
CA LEU A 120 6.29 1.05 20.46
C LEU A 120 6.62 0.58 21.88
N ASP A 121 5.80 0.94 22.87
CA ASP A 121 5.92 0.44 24.25
C ASP A 121 5.62 -1.06 24.32
N LYS A 122 4.71 -1.54 23.47
CA LYS A 122 4.27 -2.94 23.44
C LYS A 122 4.91 -3.77 22.31
N ASN A 123 5.42 -3.13 21.27
CA ASN A 123 5.86 -3.82 20.06
C ASN A 123 7.24 -3.36 19.58
N ASN A 124 7.96 -4.30 18.96
CA ASN A 124 9.05 -4.02 18.04
C ASN A 124 8.54 -4.22 16.61
N PHE A 125 8.95 -3.34 15.70
CA PHE A 125 8.55 -3.41 14.30
C PHE A 125 9.72 -3.79 13.42
N ARG A 126 9.46 -4.62 12.42
CA ARG A 126 10.31 -4.79 11.23
C ARG A 126 9.47 -4.48 10.00
N ILE A 127 9.95 -3.55 9.18
CA ILE A 127 9.16 -2.99 8.07
C ILE A 127 9.97 -2.98 6.78
N ILE A 128 9.39 -3.54 5.72
CA ILE A 128 9.86 -3.39 4.34
C ILE A 128 8.91 -2.43 3.63
N VAL A 129 9.39 -1.23 3.31
CA VAL A 129 8.58 -0.17 2.69
C VAL A 129 8.37 -0.43 1.21
N ASN A 130 9.39 -0.93 0.52
CA ASN A 130 9.37 -1.18 -0.92
C ASN A 130 10.11 -2.49 -1.22
N ALA A 131 9.34 -3.54 -1.41
CA ALA A 131 9.87 -4.90 -1.63
C ALA A 131 10.38 -5.14 -3.06
N ASN A 132 9.98 -4.29 -4.01
CA ASN A 132 10.36 -4.39 -5.42
C ASN A 132 10.87 -3.03 -5.95
N PRO A 133 11.99 -2.53 -5.41
CA PRO A 133 12.45 -1.18 -5.69
C PRO A 133 12.86 -0.97 -7.15
N LYS A 134 13.42 -1.96 -7.83
CA LYS A 134 13.80 -1.87 -9.24
C LYS A 134 12.58 -1.78 -10.14
N GLY A 135 11.57 -2.64 -9.90
CA GLY A 135 10.29 -2.56 -10.60
C GLY A 135 9.59 -1.22 -10.36
N ARG A 136 9.65 -0.70 -9.11
CA ARG A 136 9.08 0.61 -8.77
C ARG A 136 9.76 1.76 -9.54
N ILE A 137 11.09 1.75 -9.70
CA ILE A 137 11.82 2.73 -10.52
C ILE A 137 11.34 2.69 -11.97
N ASN A 138 11.04 1.51 -12.53
CA ASN A 138 10.49 1.39 -13.87
C ASN A 138 9.09 2.04 -13.97
N VAL A 139 8.22 1.83 -12.96
CA VAL A 139 6.92 2.53 -12.89
C VAL A 139 7.12 4.05 -12.84
N GLU A 140 8.03 4.55 -12.03
CA GLU A 140 8.38 5.97 -11.92
C GLU A 140 8.91 6.53 -13.25
N ASN A 141 9.60 5.73 -14.03
CA ASN A 141 10.09 6.06 -15.37
C ASN A 141 9.03 5.96 -16.48
N GLY A 142 7.81 5.49 -16.15
CA GLY A 142 6.67 5.52 -17.08
C GLY A 142 6.13 4.17 -17.52
N GLU A 143 6.67 3.06 -17.04
CA GLU A 143 6.13 1.72 -17.26
C GLU A 143 5.03 1.42 -16.22
N LEU A 144 3.96 2.20 -16.26
CA LEU A 144 3.00 2.43 -15.18
C LEU A 144 2.24 1.18 -14.70
N CYS A 145 2.25 0.08 -15.45
CA CYS A 145 1.42 -1.08 -15.19
C CYS A 145 2.19 -2.32 -14.70
N ILE A 146 3.49 -2.18 -14.41
CA ILE A 146 4.33 -3.30 -13.96
C ILE A 146 3.82 -3.86 -12.64
N ARG A 147 3.56 -5.17 -12.62
CA ARG A 147 3.25 -5.98 -11.44
C ARG A 147 4.48 -6.73 -10.92
N THR A 148 5.30 -7.22 -11.82
CA THR A 148 6.41 -8.13 -11.59
C THR A 148 7.71 -7.40 -11.19
N ASN A 149 8.71 -8.16 -10.79
CA ASN A 149 10.08 -7.64 -10.67
C ASN A 149 10.76 -7.51 -12.05
N ILE A 150 12.05 -7.16 -12.06
CA ILE A 150 12.81 -6.97 -13.30
C ILE A 150 13.08 -8.26 -14.08
N HIS A 151 12.75 -9.41 -13.52
CA HIS A 151 12.85 -10.73 -14.17
C HIS A 151 11.46 -11.22 -14.63
N ASP A 152 10.47 -10.35 -14.71
CA ASP A 152 9.07 -10.66 -15.02
C ASP A 152 8.43 -11.68 -14.07
N VAL A 153 8.89 -11.76 -12.82
CA VAL A 153 8.36 -12.65 -11.79
C VAL A 153 7.46 -11.86 -10.82
N ASP A 154 6.27 -12.38 -10.57
CA ASP A 154 5.41 -11.93 -9.46
C ASP A 154 5.97 -12.44 -8.14
N ILE A 155 6.62 -11.57 -7.38
CA ILE A 155 7.26 -11.95 -6.12
C ILE A 155 6.27 -12.41 -5.04
N ASN A 156 4.96 -12.11 -5.21
CA ASN A 156 3.88 -12.65 -4.37
C ASN A 156 3.23 -13.92 -4.98
N ARG A 157 3.94 -14.61 -5.88
CA ARG A 157 3.69 -15.98 -6.37
C ARG A 157 4.91 -16.86 -6.25
N ASN A 158 6.03 -16.32 -5.79
CA ASN A 158 7.35 -16.98 -5.75
C ASN A 158 7.67 -17.63 -4.39
N TRP A 159 6.68 -17.74 -3.48
CA TRP A 159 6.86 -18.32 -2.14
C TRP A 159 6.72 -19.85 -2.15
N GLY A 160 7.50 -20.54 -1.28
CA GLY A 160 7.64 -22.01 -1.29
C GLY A 160 6.46 -22.82 -0.73
N TYR A 161 5.32 -22.18 -0.38
CA TYR A 161 4.14 -22.88 0.08
C TYR A 161 3.08 -22.93 -1.00
N ARG A 162 2.64 -24.15 -1.36
CA ARG A 162 1.69 -24.35 -2.46
C ARG A 162 2.13 -23.71 -3.78
N TRP A 163 3.41 -23.53 -3.97
CA TRP A 163 3.96 -23.02 -5.23
C TRP A 163 3.68 -24.02 -6.37
N SER A 164 3.29 -23.50 -7.52
CA SER A 164 3.04 -24.32 -8.71
C SER A 164 3.30 -23.50 -9.96
N ASN A 165 4.00 -24.11 -10.92
CA ASN A 165 4.15 -23.61 -12.28
C ASN A 165 3.17 -24.26 -13.27
N GLU A 166 2.36 -25.23 -12.83
CA GLU A 166 1.35 -25.91 -13.67
C GLU A 166 0.16 -25.00 -13.98
N ILE A 167 -0.12 -24.04 -13.10
CA ILE A 167 -1.10 -23.01 -13.36
C ILE A 167 -0.47 -22.10 -14.37
N LYS A 168 -1.00 -22.06 -15.60
CA LYS A 168 -0.57 -21.09 -16.61
C LYS A 168 -1.02 -19.71 -16.15
N PRO A 169 -0.18 -18.98 -15.41
CA PRO A 169 -0.50 -17.63 -15.05
C PRO A 169 -0.62 -16.80 -16.32
N ASN A 170 -1.43 -15.77 -16.29
CA ASN A 170 -1.21 -14.72 -17.25
C ASN A 170 0.22 -14.19 -17.05
N GLN A 171 0.78 -13.46 -17.99
CA GLN A 171 2.16 -12.96 -17.90
C GLN A 171 2.43 -12.17 -16.61
N GLU A 172 1.41 -11.63 -15.97
CA GLU A 172 1.53 -10.84 -14.74
C GLU A 172 1.67 -11.68 -13.47
N GLU A 173 1.40 -12.99 -13.50
CA GLU A 173 1.41 -13.89 -12.34
C GLU A 173 2.46 -14.99 -12.45
N ASN A 174 3.53 -14.71 -13.16
CA ASN A 174 4.66 -15.64 -13.31
C ASN A 174 5.26 -15.98 -11.94
N PRO A 175 5.23 -17.25 -11.50
CA PRO A 175 5.72 -17.68 -10.19
C PRO A 175 7.25 -17.82 -10.11
N GLY A 176 7.97 -17.56 -11.20
CA GLY A 176 9.39 -17.78 -11.33
C GLY A 176 9.76 -19.22 -11.70
N SER A 177 11.05 -19.50 -11.82
CA SER A 177 11.60 -20.79 -12.23
C SER A 177 11.54 -21.86 -11.13
N ALA A 178 11.50 -21.42 -9.88
CA ALA A 178 11.41 -22.25 -8.68
C ALA A 178 10.87 -21.41 -7.49
N PRO A 179 10.40 -22.05 -6.40
CA PRO A 179 10.14 -21.34 -5.17
C PRO A 179 11.37 -20.55 -4.72
N PHE A 180 11.17 -19.28 -4.35
CA PHE A 180 12.25 -18.40 -3.89
C PHE A 180 13.38 -18.20 -4.93
N SER A 181 13.05 -18.21 -6.22
CA SER A 181 14.03 -17.91 -7.29
C SER A 181 14.49 -16.44 -7.26
N GLU A 182 13.67 -15.54 -6.69
CA GLU A 182 13.91 -14.10 -6.72
C GLU A 182 14.59 -13.61 -5.44
N VAL A 183 15.58 -12.72 -5.62
CA VAL A 183 16.34 -12.15 -4.49
C VAL A 183 15.44 -11.37 -3.52
N GLU A 184 14.41 -10.73 -4.03
CA GLU A 184 13.41 -10.02 -3.24
C GLU A 184 12.67 -10.98 -2.31
N THR A 185 12.18 -12.11 -2.84
CA THR A 185 11.44 -13.10 -2.07
C THR A 185 12.32 -13.78 -1.02
N VAL A 186 13.57 -14.09 -1.36
CA VAL A 186 14.56 -14.64 -0.41
C VAL A 186 14.81 -13.66 0.73
N PHE A 187 15.07 -12.39 0.42
CA PHE A 187 15.32 -11.36 1.41
C PHE A 187 14.13 -11.15 2.36
N ILE A 188 12.92 -11.09 1.82
CA ILE A 188 11.70 -10.92 2.63
C ILE A 188 11.50 -12.14 3.54
N LYS A 189 11.65 -13.36 3.00
CA LYS A 189 11.54 -14.61 3.75
C LYS A 189 12.55 -14.64 4.90
N ASP A 190 13.82 -14.32 4.65
CA ASP A 190 14.88 -14.35 5.67
C ASP A 190 14.65 -13.28 6.75
N ALA A 191 14.22 -12.08 6.35
CA ALA A 191 13.83 -11.01 7.27
C ALA A 191 12.64 -11.44 8.15
N LEU A 192 11.60 -12.04 7.55
CA LEU A 192 10.41 -12.50 8.25
C LEU A 192 10.71 -13.64 9.22
N THR A 193 11.46 -14.65 8.75
CA THR A 193 11.84 -15.82 9.54
C THR A 193 12.73 -15.45 10.73
N SER A 194 13.76 -14.62 10.52
CA SER A 194 14.68 -14.20 11.59
C SER A 194 14.00 -13.31 12.62
N PHE A 195 13.00 -12.54 12.23
CA PHE A 195 12.26 -11.69 13.13
C PHE A 195 11.23 -12.46 13.97
N ASN A 196 10.61 -13.48 13.40
CA ASN A 196 9.59 -14.32 14.04
C ASN A 196 8.47 -13.48 14.71
N PRO A 197 7.65 -12.77 13.93
CA PRO A 197 6.66 -11.85 14.47
C PRO A 197 5.39 -12.57 14.98
N LYS A 198 4.63 -11.92 15.87
CA LYS A 198 3.26 -12.31 16.25
C LYS A 198 2.24 -11.90 15.17
N ALA A 199 2.53 -10.81 14.44
CA ALA A 199 1.66 -10.31 13.39
C ALA A 199 2.43 -9.98 12.10
N PHE A 200 1.84 -10.34 10.96
CA PHE A 200 2.33 -10.08 9.62
C PHE A 200 1.26 -9.34 8.79
N PHE A 201 1.67 -8.27 8.14
CA PHE A 201 0.84 -7.51 7.21
C PHE A 201 1.53 -7.40 5.87
N SER A 202 0.86 -7.83 4.79
CA SER A 202 1.22 -7.48 3.41
C SER A 202 0.23 -6.47 2.87
N ILE A 203 0.73 -5.29 2.48
CA ILE A 203 -0.11 -4.15 2.08
C ILE A 203 -0.05 -3.98 0.56
N HIS A 204 -1.23 -4.01 -0.04
CA HIS A 204 -1.49 -3.99 -1.48
C HIS A 204 -2.55 -2.97 -1.86
N SER A 205 -2.80 -2.84 -3.17
CA SER A 205 -3.94 -2.10 -3.73
C SER A 205 -4.35 -2.70 -5.09
N GLY A 206 -5.63 -2.47 -5.47
CA GLY A 206 -6.21 -2.99 -6.72
C GLY A 206 -7.58 -3.63 -6.48
N VAL A 207 -7.75 -4.21 -5.32
CA VAL A 207 -9.02 -4.61 -4.73
C VAL A 207 -9.27 -3.73 -3.50
N TYR A 208 -10.44 -3.79 -2.91
CA TYR A 208 -10.75 -3.09 -1.67
C TYR A 208 -11.16 -4.12 -0.62
N GLY A 209 -10.19 -4.56 0.18
CA GLY A 209 -10.43 -5.66 1.10
C GLY A 209 -9.39 -5.84 2.19
N LEU A 210 -9.83 -6.45 3.27
CA LEU A 210 -9.04 -6.84 4.44
C LEU A 210 -9.10 -8.35 4.54
N PHE A 211 -7.97 -9.00 4.30
CA PHE A 211 -7.93 -10.45 4.13
C PHE A 211 -7.08 -11.12 5.21
N HIS A 212 -7.54 -12.32 5.61
CA HIS A 212 -6.80 -13.31 6.38
C HIS A 212 -6.65 -14.59 5.52
N PRO A 213 -5.79 -15.58 5.87
CA PRO A 213 -5.66 -16.82 5.10
C PRO A 213 -7.02 -17.55 4.92
N TYR A 214 -7.22 -18.28 3.83
CA TYR A 214 -6.23 -18.64 2.81
C TYR A 214 -6.48 -17.94 1.47
N ALA A 215 -5.42 -17.73 0.70
CA ALA A 215 -5.53 -17.29 -0.68
C ALA A 215 -5.46 -18.46 -1.69
N TYR A 216 -4.85 -19.60 -1.33
CA TYR A 216 -4.72 -20.77 -2.22
C TYR A 216 -5.95 -21.71 -2.19
N THR A 217 -6.84 -21.60 -1.22
CA THR A 217 -7.99 -22.51 -1.06
C THR A 217 -9.21 -21.80 -0.45
N MET A 218 -10.40 -22.29 -0.78
CA MET A 218 -11.66 -21.83 -0.15
C MET A 218 -11.92 -22.48 1.22
N ASN A 219 -11.03 -23.37 1.69
CA ASN A 219 -11.20 -23.98 3.00
C ASN A 219 -10.96 -22.96 4.11
N ASP A 220 -11.68 -23.11 5.19
CA ASP A 220 -11.49 -22.30 6.39
C ASP A 220 -10.18 -22.66 7.13
N ILE A 221 -9.69 -21.70 7.89
CA ILE A 221 -8.60 -21.92 8.86
C ILE A 221 -9.05 -22.97 9.89
N VAL A 222 -8.18 -23.94 10.16
CA VAL A 222 -8.45 -25.05 11.10
C VAL A 222 -8.49 -24.52 12.54
N ASN A 223 -7.53 -23.68 12.93
CA ASN A 223 -7.54 -23.03 14.26
C ASN A 223 -8.65 -22.00 14.35
N LYS A 224 -9.79 -22.41 14.91
CA LYS A 224 -10.98 -21.55 15.01
C LYS A 224 -10.78 -20.31 15.86
N THR A 225 -9.93 -20.35 16.87
CA THR A 225 -9.62 -19.19 17.73
C THR A 225 -8.88 -18.11 16.93
N GLU A 226 -7.80 -18.48 16.24
CA GLU A 226 -7.05 -17.54 15.37
C GLU A 226 -7.94 -16.98 14.26
N ALA A 227 -8.72 -17.85 13.59
CA ALA A 227 -9.66 -17.46 12.55
C ALA A 227 -10.69 -16.43 13.05
N ASN A 228 -11.27 -16.68 14.23
CA ASN A 228 -12.26 -15.78 14.81
C ASN A 228 -11.63 -14.45 15.24
N ASN A 229 -10.44 -14.46 15.84
CA ASN A 229 -9.75 -13.24 16.23
C ASN A 229 -9.43 -12.38 15.03
N MET A 230 -8.83 -12.95 13.98
CA MET A 230 -8.55 -12.23 12.73
C MET A 230 -9.84 -11.68 12.11
N LYS A 231 -10.88 -12.50 11.99
CA LYS A 231 -12.16 -12.06 11.40
C LYS A 231 -12.82 -10.96 12.22
N THR A 232 -12.76 -11.04 13.55
CA THR A 232 -13.33 -10.04 14.45
C THR A 232 -12.69 -8.69 14.24
N ILE A 233 -11.35 -8.63 14.30
CA ILE A 233 -10.66 -7.36 14.13
C ILE A 233 -10.86 -6.77 12.73
N LEU A 234 -10.80 -7.60 11.68
CA LEU A 234 -11.02 -7.10 10.32
C LEU A 234 -12.44 -6.53 10.13
N ASN A 235 -13.46 -7.09 10.76
CA ASN A 235 -14.81 -6.52 10.75
C ASN A 235 -14.89 -5.18 11.51
N ILE A 236 -14.19 -5.04 12.64
CA ILE A 236 -14.10 -3.76 13.37
C ILE A 236 -13.46 -2.70 12.45
N ILE A 237 -12.35 -3.02 11.80
CA ILE A 237 -11.69 -2.09 10.87
C ILE A 237 -12.60 -1.74 9.69
N LYS A 238 -13.29 -2.73 9.12
CA LYS A 238 -14.28 -2.49 8.07
C LYS A 238 -15.31 -1.44 8.47
N GLU A 239 -15.97 -1.64 9.59
CA GLU A 239 -17.06 -0.75 10.03
C GLU A 239 -16.57 0.68 10.32
N LYS A 240 -15.34 0.83 10.81
CA LYS A 240 -14.79 2.15 11.17
C LYS A 240 -14.12 2.89 10.02
N TYR A 241 -13.39 2.17 9.17
CA TYR A 241 -12.44 2.80 8.25
C TYR A 241 -12.62 2.46 6.77
N CYS A 242 -13.36 1.38 6.45
CA CYS A 242 -13.57 0.99 5.06
C CYS A 242 -14.90 0.22 4.85
N LYS A 243 -16.02 0.87 5.09
CA LYS A 243 -17.36 0.26 5.11
C LYS A 243 -17.68 -0.69 3.94
N HIS A 244 -17.12 -0.44 2.76
CA HIS A 244 -17.34 -1.25 1.56
C HIS A 244 -16.21 -2.25 1.26
N CYS A 245 -15.22 -2.40 2.17
CA CYS A 245 -14.19 -3.43 2.05
C CYS A 245 -14.80 -4.84 2.04
N TYR A 246 -14.22 -5.72 1.24
CA TYR A 246 -14.37 -7.15 1.46
C TYR A 246 -13.65 -7.54 2.76
N VAL A 247 -14.21 -8.50 3.51
CA VAL A 247 -13.57 -9.08 4.69
C VAL A 247 -13.70 -10.59 4.63
N GLY A 248 -12.58 -11.31 4.74
CA GLY A 248 -12.56 -12.77 4.72
C GLY A 248 -11.28 -13.33 4.13
N SER A 249 -11.34 -14.55 3.59
CA SER A 249 -10.22 -15.09 2.83
C SER A 249 -10.24 -14.60 1.38
N PRO A 250 -9.07 -14.28 0.76
CA PRO A 250 -9.04 -13.85 -0.63
C PRO A 250 -9.70 -14.87 -1.57
N ALA A 251 -9.43 -16.16 -1.38
CA ALA A 251 -9.99 -17.22 -2.22
C ALA A 251 -11.52 -17.22 -2.19
N GLN A 252 -12.14 -17.06 -1.01
CA GLN A 252 -13.61 -17.06 -0.88
C GLN A 252 -14.22 -15.75 -1.42
N MET A 253 -13.61 -14.61 -1.10
CA MET A 253 -14.16 -13.30 -1.44
C MET A 253 -14.01 -12.96 -2.92
N LEU A 254 -12.87 -13.30 -3.52
CA LEU A 254 -12.55 -12.93 -4.89
C LEU A 254 -12.85 -14.05 -5.90
N ARG A 255 -13.18 -15.25 -5.41
CA ARG A 255 -13.38 -16.46 -6.25
C ARG A 255 -12.17 -16.77 -7.13
N TYR A 256 -10.98 -16.53 -6.59
CA TYR A 256 -9.71 -16.64 -7.27
C TYR A 256 -8.67 -17.28 -6.35
N TYR A 257 -7.87 -18.21 -6.87
CA TYR A 257 -6.83 -18.91 -6.12
C TYR A 257 -5.46 -18.30 -6.40
N SER A 258 -4.76 -17.92 -5.32
CA SER A 258 -3.39 -17.40 -5.34
C SER A 258 -2.44 -18.40 -4.73
N TYR A 259 -1.63 -19.05 -5.55
CA TYR A 259 -0.64 -20.01 -5.10
C TYR A 259 0.72 -19.33 -4.88
N GLY A 260 1.56 -19.89 -3.98
CA GLY A 260 2.91 -19.37 -3.74
C GLY A 260 2.94 -17.93 -3.25
N ASN A 261 2.01 -17.54 -2.38
CA ASN A 261 1.90 -16.20 -1.83
C ASN A 261 2.47 -16.06 -0.41
N CYS A 262 2.81 -14.84 -0.01
CA CYS A 262 3.40 -14.54 1.30
C CYS A 262 2.42 -14.74 2.47
N LEU A 263 1.11 -14.46 2.29
CA LEU A 263 0.09 -14.57 3.32
C LEU A 263 -0.03 -16.00 3.85
N ASP A 264 -0.19 -16.96 2.95
CA ASP A 264 -0.37 -18.36 3.30
C ASP A 264 0.94 -18.96 3.82
N TYR A 265 2.10 -18.55 3.30
CA TYR A 265 3.41 -18.95 3.80
C TYR A 265 3.64 -18.45 5.24
N ALA A 266 3.33 -17.20 5.52
CA ALA A 266 3.47 -16.63 6.85
C ALA A 266 2.61 -17.39 7.88
N TYR A 267 1.37 -17.70 7.53
CA TYR A 267 0.46 -18.42 8.42
C TYR A 267 0.79 -19.90 8.57
N ASP A 268 0.88 -20.64 7.47
CA ASP A 268 0.98 -22.10 7.51
C ASP A 268 2.40 -22.62 7.71
N VAL A 269 3.42 -21.93 7.21
CA VAL A 269 4.82 -22.37 7.33
C VAL A 269 5.48 -21.75 8.54
N LEU A 270 5.39 -20.43 8.69
CA LEU A 270 6.04 -19.71 9.79
C LEU A 270 5.18 -19.68 11.07
N LYS A 271 3.92 -20.14 10.99
CA LYS A 271 2.99 -20.19 12.13
C LYS A 271 2.74 -18.83 12.79
N ILE A 272 2.72 -17.78 11.98
CA ILE A 272 2.41 -16.43 12.46
C ILE A 272 0.89 -16.32 12.66
N PRO A 273 0.39 -16.21 13.90
CA PRO A 273 -1.04 -16.39 14.21
C PRO A 273 -1.93 -15.27 13.66
N TYR A 274 -1.38 -14.08 13.47
CA TYR A 274 -2.08 -12.94 12.88
C TYR A 274 -1.43 -12.58 11.55
N SER A 275 -1.91 -13.18 10.46
CA SER A 275 -1.40 -12.97 9.11
C SER A 275 -2.47 -12.29 8.25
N PHE A 276 -2.13 -11.14 7.66
CA PHE A 276 -3.06 -10.33 6.91
C PHE A 276 -2.51 -9.89 5.55
N ALA A 277 -3.39 -9.82 4.56
CA ALA A 277 -3.18 -9.10 3.31
C ALA A 277 -4.25 -8.01 3.18
N TRP A 278 -3.84 -6.75 3.13
CA TRP A 278 -4.73 -5.61 3.00
C TRP A 278 -4.62 -4.99 1.62
N GLU A 279 -5.75 -4.88 0.96
CA GLU A 279 -5.93 -4.24 -0.33
C GLU A 279 -6.61 -2.89 -0.11
N ILE A 280 -5.82 -1.84 0.06
CA ILE A 280 -6.26 -0.58 0.66
C ILE A 280 -6.94 0.40 -0.30
N PHE A 281 -6.93 0.12 -1.61
CA PHE A 281 -7.53 0.99 -2.61
C PHE A 281 -8.04 0.21 -3.82
N SER A 282 -9.17 0.67 -4.37
CA SER A 282 -9.59 0.39 -5.74
C SER A 282 -10.25 1.64 -6.34
N LYS A 283 -10.34 1.72 -7.66
CA LYS A 283 -10.98 2.86 -8.35
C LYS A 283 -12.39 3.20 -7.84
N LYS A 284 -13.10 2.23 -7.25
CA LYS A 284 -14.46 2.41 -6.70
C LYS A 284 -14.51 3.30 -5.45
N ILE A 285 -13.43 3.40 -4.67
CA ILE A 285 -13.39 4.14 -3.39
C ILE A 285 -13.39 5.66 -3.57
N ARG A 286 -13.01 6.16 -4.74
CA ARG A 286 -12.95 7.60 -4.99
C ARG A 286 -14.23 8.33 -4.61
N PHE A 287 -15.36 7.67 -4.79
CA PHE A 287 -16.69 8.23 -4.45
C PHE A 287 -16.91 8.32 -2.94
N GLU A 288 -16.47 7.34 -2.15
CA GLU A 288 -16.60 7.36 -0.68
C GLU A 288 -15.81 8.52 -0.06
N ALA A 289 -14.55 8.70 -0.47
CA ALA A 289 -13.71 9.79 0.01
C ALA A 289 -14.30 11.18 -0.29
N LEU A 290 -14.91 11.33 -1.45
CA LEU A 290 -15.56 12.59 -1.84
C LEU A 290 -16.84 12.85 -1.04
N GLU A 291 -17.64 11.81 -0.78
CA GLU A 291 -18.88 11.93 0.03
C GLU A 291 -18.56 12.24 1.49
N GLU A 292 -17.52 11.61 2.07
CA GLU A 292 -17.13 11.90 3.44
C GLU A 292 -16.62 13.32 3.60
N LYS A 293 -15.78 13.79 2.68
CA LYS A 293 -15.34 15.20 2.67
C LYS A 293 -16.49 16.19 2.49
N LYS A 294 -17.50 15.83 1.69
CA LYS A 294 -18.73 16.64 1.55
C LYS A 294 -19.44 16.73 2.89
N ARG A 295 -19.64 15.61 3.60
CA ARG A 295 -20.24 15.55 4.94
C ARG A 295 -19.46 16.34 5.98
N GLU A 296 -18.14 16.24 6.01
CA GLU A 296 -17.30 17.04 6.91
C GLU A 296 -17.44 18.55 6.67
N ASN A 297 -17.52 18.95 5.41
CA ASN A 297 -17.72 20.35 5.05
C ASN A 297 -19.12 20.85 5.46
N GLU A 298 -20.16 20.04 5.27
CA GLU A 298 -21.53 20.35 5.71
C GLU A 298 -21.61 20.49 7.24
N LEU A 299 -20.96 19.59 8.00
CA LEU A 299 -20.86 19.67 9.45
C LEU A 299 -20.12 20.93 9.93
N LYS A 300 -19.00 21.29 9.28
CA LYS A 300 -18.27 22.54 9.58
C LYS A 300 -19.12 23.80 9.30
N HIS A 301 -20.01 23.76 8.32
CA HIS A 301 -20.95 24.85 8.04
C HIS A 301 -22.08 24.94 9.07
N LEU A 302 -22.55 23.82 9.60
CA LEU A 302 -23.58 23.77 10.66
C LEU A 302 -23.06 24.27 12.01
N ILE A 303 -21.77 24.07 12.30
CA ILE A 303 -21.12 24.51 13.56
C ILE A 303 -20.77 26.02 13.54
N ASN A 304 -20.80 26.67 12.37
CA ASN A 304 -20.45 28.11 12.24
C ASN A 304 -21.63 28.95 11.69
N PRO A 305 -22.61 29.33 12.54
CA PRO A 305 -23.86 29.96 12.10
C PRO A 305 -23.70 31.36 11.46
N LEU A 306 -22.51 31.97 11.51
CA LEU A 306 -22.23 33.28 10.94
C LEU A 306 -21.92 33.29 9.42
N LYS A 307 -21.86 32.14 8.75
CA LYS A 307 -21.54 32.02 7.31
C LYS A 307 -22.69 31.54 6.41
N VAL A 308 -23.90 31.38 6.94
CA VAL A 308 -25.04 30.75 6.23
C VAL A 308 -25.62 31.57 5.04
N ARG A 309 -25.26 32.84 4.87
CA ARG A 309 -25.87 33.67 3.82
C ARG A 309 -25.27 33.60 2.41
N LYS A 310 -24.24 32.76 2.17
CA LYS A 310 -23.59 32.62 0.84
C LYS A 310 -23.66 31.22 0.20
N THR A 311 -24.45 30.33 0.76
CA THR A 311 -24.44 28.89 0.33
C THR A 311 -25.46 28.56 -0.75
N GLN A 312 -26.51 29.34 -0.93
CA GLN A 312 -27.53 29.03 -1.94
C GLN A 312 -27.02 29.14 -3.38
N ASP A 313 -26.10 30.06 -3.67
CA ASP A 313 -25.57 30.23 -5.04
C ASP A 313 -24.56 29.14 -5.44
N LYS A 314 -23.86 28.54 -4.48
CA LYS A 314 -22.88 27.47 -4.78
C LYS A 314 -23.54 26.11 -5.03
N GLN A 315 -24.62 25.80 -4.34
CA GLN A 315 -25.35 24.55 -4.52
C GLN A 315 -26.03 24.52 -5.90
N PHE A 316 -26.61 25.65 -6.32
CA PHE A 316 -27.20 25.79 -7.66
C PHE A 316 -26.18 25.57 -8.79
N ILE A 317 -24.92 25.98 -8.62
CA ILE A 317 -23.85 25.76 -9.60
C ILE A 317 -23.43 24.29 -9.65
N LEU A 318 -23.38 23.59 -8.50
CA LEU A 318 -22.97 22.19 -8.42
C LEU A 318 -24.05 21.24 -8.95
N ASP A 319 -25.32 21.54 -8.72
CA ASP A 319 -26.45 20.73 -9.16
C ASP A 319 -26.75 20.91 -10.67
N ASN A 320 -26.24 21.98 -11.29
CA ASN A 320 -26.43 22.30 -12.70
C ASN A 320 -25.19 22.11 -13.59
N ILE A 321 -24.12 21.49 -13.08
CA ILE A 321 -23.02 21.04 -13.95
C ILE A 321 -23.52 19.82 -14.71
N PRO A 322 -23.71 19.90 -16.05
CA PRO A 322 -24.16 18.75 -16.83
C PRO A 322 -23.16 17.61 -16.62
N THR A 323 -23.65 16.41 -16.35
CA THR A 323 -22.84 15.17 -16.28
C THR A 323 -21.99 14.96 -17.54
N SER A 324 -22.42 15.51 -18.67
CA SER A 324 -21.63 15.57 -19.92
C SER A 324 -20.35 16.39 -19.84
N PHE A 325 -20.18 17.26 -18.85
CA PHE A 325 -18.94 18.01 -18.63
C PHE A 325 -17.89 17.20 -17.86
N ILE A 326 -18.33 16.16 -17.13
CA ILE A 326 -17.46 15.22 -16.42
C ILE A 326 -16.98 14.10 -17.37
N GLU A 327 -17.72 13.83 -18.44
CA GLU A 327 -17.41 12.82 -19.44
C GLU A 327 -16.60 13.32 -20.64
N LYS A 328 -16.16 14.59 -20.65
CA LYS A 328 -15.38 15.09 -21.78
C LYS A 328 -13.98 14.49 -21.79
N THR A 329 -13.93 13.32 -22.45
CA THR A 329 -12.91 12.88 -23.40
C THR A 329 -11.45 13.21 -23.05
N TYR A 330 -10.92 12.57 -22.03
CA TYR A 330 -9.57 12.06 -22.13
C TYR A 330 -9.71 10.56 -22.39
N THR A 331 -9.35 10.11 -23.58
CA THR A 331 -8.99 8.72 -23.81
C THR A 331 -7.74 8.48 -22.98
N GLU A 332 -7.94 8.05 -21.72
CA GLU A 332 -6.84 7.62 -20.86
C GLU A 332 -6.10 6.51 -21.62
N SER A 333 -4.79 6.60 -21.74
CA SER A 333 -4.01 5.47 -22.26
C SER A 333 -4.24 4.25 -21.38
N GLU A 334 -4.11 3.04 -21.92
CA GLU A 334 -4.26 1.79 -21.14
C GLU A 334 -3.38 1.82 -19.90
N ASN A 335 -2.15 2.33 -19.98
CA ASN A 335 -1.23 2.51 -18.86
C ASN A 335 -1.77 3.47 -17.79
N GLN A 336 -2.44 4.55 -18.20
CA GLN A 336 -3.04 5.49 -17.24
C GLN A 336 -4.27 4.88 -16.54
N MET A 337 -5.11 4.16 -17.27
CA MET A 337 -6.23 3.43 -16.70
C MET A 337 -5.76 2.39 -15.67
N CYS A 338 -4.67 1.70 -15.95
CA CYS A 338 -4.06 0.73 -15.06
C CYS A 338 -3.61 1.38 -13.75
N VAL A 339 -2.79 2.43 -13.82
CA VAL A 339 -2.30 3.13 -12.62
C VAL A 339 -3.44 3.69 -11.76
N ASN A 340 -4.48 4.22 -12.40
CA ASN A 340 -5.66 4.77 -11.72
C ASN A 340 -6.49 3.67 -11.02
N HIS A 341 -6.35 2.41 -11.44
CA HIS A 341 -6.99 1.29 -10.79
C HIS A 341 -6.37 0.99 -9.42
N PHE A 342 -5.07 1.13 -9.30
CA PHE A 342 -4.29 0.80 -8.12
C PHE A 342 -4.04 1.99 -7.18
N ASN A 343 -4.21 3.23 -7.66
CA ASN A 343 -3.78 4.41 -6.91
C ASN A 343 -4.80 5.55 -6.99
N PRO A 344 -5.08 6.25 -5.88
CA PRO A 344 -5.79 7.51 -5.92
C PRO A 344 -4.99 8.56 -6.71
N MET A 345 -5.64 9.24 -7.64
CA MET A 345 -5.03 10.25 -8.50
C MET A 345 -5.38 11.68 -8.07
N ASP A 346 -6.05 11.82 -6.93
CA ASP A 346 -6.36 13.10 -6.30
C ASP A 346 -5.97 13.10 -4.83
N ARG A 347 -5.60 14.26 -4.33
CA ARG A 347 -5.08 14.43 -2.97
C ARG A 347 -6.12 14.07 -1.89
N VAL A 348 -7.41 14.26 -2.16
CA VAL A 348 -8.47 13.97 -1.19
C VAL A 348 -8.56 12.48 -0.94
N SER A 349 -8.65 11.69 -2.03
CA SER A 349 -8.68 10.24 -1.94
C SER A 349 -7.38 9.67 -1.36
N TYR A 350 -6.23 10.25 -1.72
CA TYR A 350 -4.94 9.86 -1.15
C TYR A 350 -4.91 10.05 0.38
N ASP A 351 -5.24 11.25 0.87
CA ASP A 351 -5.21 11.56 2.30
C ASP A 351 -6.25 10.73 3.08
N PHE A 352 -7.42 10.47 2.49
CA PHE A 352 -8.45 9.60 3.04
C PHE A 352 -7.93 8.17 3.25
N ILE A 353 -7.32 7.57 2.21
CA ILE A 353 -6.77 6.21 2.29
C ILE A 353 -5.67 6.13 3.34
N ILE A 354 -4.69 7.03 3.28
CA ILE A 354 -3.58 7.04 4.24
C ILE A 354 -4.09 7.17 5.67
N SER A 355 -4.98 8.14 5.95
CA SER A 355 -5.51 8.37 7.30
C SER A 355 -6.27 7.16 7.83
N ASN A 356 -7.19 6.60 7.04
CA ASN A 356 -8.06 5.52 7.51
C ASN A 356 -7.29 4.22 7.72
N PHE A 357 -6.43 3.83 6.78
CA PHE A 357 -5.68 2.59 6.93
C PHE A 357 -4.52 2.69 7.94
N GLN A 358 -3.98 3.88 8.17
CA GLN A 358 -3.03 4.11 9.26
C GLN A 358 -3.71 3.91 10.62
N LYS A 359 -4.90 4.48 10.85
CA LYS A 359 -5.72 4.24 12.04
C LYS A 359 -6.11 2.76 12.16
N GLY A 360 -6.46 2.14 11.05
CA GLY A 360 -6.77 0.71 11.00
C GLY A 360 -5.59 -0.17 11.44
N LEU A 361 -4.36 0.14 11.01
CA LEU A 361 -3.15 -0.55 11.46
C LEU A 361 -2.96 -0.40 12.98
N VAL A 362 -3.07 0.81 13.50
CA VAL A 362 -2.97 1.09 14.95
C VAL A 362 -3.97 0.24 15.72
N GLU A 363 -5.25 0.30 15.37
CA GLU A 363 -6.31 -0.43 16.07
C GLU A 363 -6.15 -1.96 15.97
N THR A 364 -5.68 -2.46 14.80
CA THR A 364 -5.42 -3.88 14.64
C THR A 364 -4.28 -4.35 15.54
N ILE A 365 -3.20 -3.58 15.64
CA ILE A 365 -2.05 -3.90 16.50
C ILE A 365 -2.45 -3.83 17.99
N ASP A 366 -3.24 -2.83 18.39
CA ASP A 366 -3.75 -2.74 19.77
C ASP A 366 -4.67 -3.90 20.14
N TYR A 367 -5.51 -4.35 19.21
CA TYR A 367 -6.33 -5.55 19.39
C TYR A 367 -5.45 -6.79 19.60
N ILE A 368 -4.42 -7.00 18.78
CA ILE A 368 -3.49 -8.13 18.87
C ILE A 368 -2.72 -8.12 20.20
N ASN A 369 -2.36 -6.95 20.71
CA ASN A 369 -1.69 -6.80 22.00
C ASN A 369 -2.58 -7.13 23.20
N SER A 370 -3.90 -7.19 23.02
CA SER A 370 -4.86 -7.50 24.07
C SER A 370 -5.41 -8.93 24.00
N HIS A 371 -5.07 -9.69 22.95
CA HIS A 371 -5.50 -11.07 22.69
C HIS A 371 -4.31 -11.99 22.38
#